data_b825126a4a8798677598cbfc79dcf453
#
_entry.id   b825126a4a8798677598cbfc79dcf453
#
_cell.length_a   1.000
_cell.length_b   1.000
_cell.length_c   1.000
_cell.angle_alpha   90.00
_cell.angle_beta   90.00
_cell.angle_gamma   90.00
#
_symmetry.space_group_name_H-M   'P 1'
#
loop_
_entity.id
_entity.type
_entity.pdbx_description
1 polymer ?
#
loop_
_entity_poly.entity_id
_entity_poly.type
_entity_poly.pdbx_seq_one_letter_code
_entity_poly.pdbx_strand_id
1 'polypeptide(L)'
;PQDTPPEEWLYEVGMPIGNLTSQLFANIYLNELDQYCKHRLKIHYYIRDMDDVIILGQDKETLHRWKAAVETFLREELALDLNSKTSIRPVCQGVEFVGVRIWPTHMKLRKSTVRRIKREVRKISALYAAGDMTRQDFYRRIASIRGLLKHTESASLRWRLNEIYRAELEKAKQKQLREEAQYEPFADHSGAGNGDGNAGTGYQDHGNPACRAG
;
A
#
# COMPACT_ATOMS: atom_id res chain seq x y z
N PRO A 1 -3.95 -29.13 1.36
CA PRO A 1 -5.13 -28.41 1.76
C PRO A 1 -6.11 -29.41 2.34
N GLN A 2 -6.40 -29.28 3.65
CA GLN A 2 -7.18 -30.31 4.39
C GLN A 2 -8.69 -30.18 4.18
N ASP A 3 -9.13 -29.18 3.43
CA ASP A 3 -10.55 -28.84 3.25
C ASP A 3 -11.07 -29.03 1.81
N THR A 4 -10.26 -29.62 0.91
CA THR A 4 -10.70 -29.87 -0.46
C THR A 4 -11.12 -31.33 -0.63
N PRO A 5 -12.34 -31.64 -1.13
CA PRO A 5 -12.76 -33.03 -1.36
C PRO A 5 -11.77 -33.80 -2.23
N PRO A 6 -11.55 -35.10 -1.98
CA PRO A 6 -10.59 -35.91 -2.76
C PRO A 6 -10.87 -35.93 -4.26
N GLU A 7 -12.10 -35.69 -4.68
CA GLU A 7 -12.51 -35.62 -6.09
C GLU A 7 -11.99 -34.37 -6.80
N GLU A 8 -11.68 -33.28 -6.07
CA GLU A 8 -11.07 -32.07 -6.61
C GLU A 8 -9.54 -32.12 -6.68
N TRP A 9 -8.90 -33.15 -6.07
CA TRP A 9 -7.44 -33.35 -6.11
C TRP A 9 -6.98 -33.97 -7.43
N LEU A 10 -7.90 -34.42 -8.27
CA LEU A 10 -7.61 -35.11 -9.53
C LEU A 10 -7.53 -34.16 -10.74
N TYR A 11 -7.68 -32.86 -10.56
CA TYR A 11 -7.36 -31.91 -11.62
C TYR A 11 -5.83 -31.73 -11.68
N GLU A 12 -5.19 -32.51 -12.53
CA GLU A 12 -3.76 -32.37 -12.86
C GLU A 12 -3.42 -31.05 -13.58
N VAL A 13 -4.35 -30.10 -13.58
CA VAL A 13 -4.24 -28.85 -14.34
C VAL A 13 -4.10 -27.68 -13.37
N GLY A 14 -2.96 -27.00 -13.46
CA GLY A 14 -2.69 -25.80 -12.69
C GLY A 14 -1.38 -25.89 -11.89
N MET A 15 -0.94 -24.72 -11.40
CA MET A 15 0.25 -24.62 -10.55
C MET A 15 -0.12 -24.15 -9.15
N PRO A 16 0.50 -24.70 -8.08
CA PRO A 16 0.23 -24.28 -6.72
C PRO A 16 0.58 -22.80 -6.53
N ILE A 17 -0.34 -22.05 -5.93
CA ILE A 17 -0.16 -20.63 -5.63
C ILE A 17 0.71 -20.49 -4.38
N GLY A 18 1.67 -19.52 -4.42
CA GLY A 18 2.53 -19.18 -3.28
C GLY A 18 3.93 -19.81 -3.31
N ASN A 19 4.22 -20.67 -4.25
CA ASN A 19 5.57 -21.19 -4.45
C ASN A 19 6.37 -20.29 -5.42
N LEU A 20 7.63 -20.00 -5.08
CA LEU A 20 8.51 -19.19 -5.94
C LEU A 20 8.76 -19.84 -7.30
N THR A 21 8.89 -21.15 -7.34
CA THR A 21 9.07 -21.93 -8.57
C THR A 21 7.88 -21.84 -9.50
N SER A 22 6.66 -21.73 -8.98
CA SER A 22 5.45 -21.59 -9.80
C SER A 22 5.46 -20.32 -10.64
N GLN A 23 5.98 -19.21 -10.11
CA GLN A 23 6.14 -17.98 -10.88
C GLN A 23 7.16 -18.14 -12.02
N LEU A 24 8.26 -18.84 -11.76
CA LEU A 24 9.25 -19.13 -12.79
C LEU A 24 8.66 -20.01 -13.91
N PHE A 25 7.99 -21.10 -13.55
CA PHE A 25 7.35 -21.99 -14.53
C PHE A 25 6.25 -21.29 -15.32
N ALA A 26 5.43 -20.44 -14.69
CA ALA A 26 4.44 -19.63 -15.40
C ALA A 26 5.09 -18.71 -16.44
N ASN A 27 6.22 -18.09 -16.10
CA ASN A 27 6.94 -17.23 -17.04
C ASN A 27 7.58 -18.02 -18.18
N ILE A 28 8.13 -19.21 -17.92
CA ILE A 28 8.67 -20.09 -18.95
C ILE A 28 7.53 -20.56 -19.87
N TYR A 29 6.40 -20.96 -19.32
CA TYR A 29 5.25 -21.42 -20.08
C TYR A 29 4.67 -20.32 -20.98
N LEU A 30 4.50 -19.13 -20.46
CA LEU A 30 3.99 -17.98 -21.22
C LEU A 30 5.05 -17.36 -22.15
N ASN A 31 6.32 -17.78 -22.08
CA ASN A 31 7.33 -17.36 -23.06
C ASN A 31 6.96 -17.81 -24.48
N GLU A 32 6.25 -18.94 -24.65
CA GLU A 32 5.75 -19.38 -25.95
C GLU A 32 4.81 -18.33 -26.57
N LEU A 33 3.96 -17.71 -25.76
CA LEU A 33 3.14 -16.60 -26.20
C LEU A 33 3.99 -15.38 -26.61
N ASP A 34 5.06 -15.07 -25.85
CA ASP A 34 5.99 -13.98 -26.19
C ASP A 34 6.64 -14.22 -27.56
N GLN A 35 7.12 -15.45 -27.81
CA GLN A 35 7.71 -15.85 -29.08
C GLN A 35 6.69 -15.79 -30.23
N TYR A 36 5.48 -16.28 -30.02
CA TYR A 36 4.41 -16.20 -31.00
C TYR A 36 4.08 -14.74 -31.37
N CYS A 37 3.87 -13.89 -30.37
CA CYS A 37 3.56 -12.48 -30.60
C CYS A 37 4.69 -11.75 -31.32
N LYS A 38 5.95 -11.99 -30.95
CA LYS A 38 7.12 -11.31 -31.53
C LYS A 38 7.50 -11.83 -32.89
N HIS A 39 7.55 -13.14 -33.09
CA HIS A 39 8.13 -13.75 -34.28
C HIS A 39 7.09 -14.13 -35.34
N ARG A 40 5.90 -14.57 -34.92
CA ARG A 40 4.83 -14.94 -35.86
C ARG A 40 3.94 -13.77 -36.19
N LEU A 41 3.40 -13.09 -35.18
CA LEU A 41 2.52 -11.92 -35.38
C LEU A 41 3.27 -10.63 -35.65
N LYS A 42 4.59 -10.59 -35.41
CA LYS A 42 5.48 -9.43 -35.59
C LYS A 42 4.97 -8.17 -34.89
N ILE A 43 4.45 -8.36 -33.68
CA ILE A 43 3.93 -7.25 -32.86
C ILE A 43 5.11 -6.45 -32.30
N HIS A 44 5.24 -5.18 -32.70
CA HIS A 44 6.32 -4.31 -32.23
C HIS A 44 6.16 -3.90 -30.78
N TYR A 45 4.97 -3.44 -30.41
CA TYR A 45 4.68 -2.90 -29.08
C TYR A 45 3.93 -3.93 -28.26
N TYR A 46 4.69 -4.76 -27.55
CA TYR A 46 4.24 -5.85 -26.72
C TYR A 46 4.95 -5.79 -25.38
N ILE A 47 4.19 -5.85 -24.30
CA ILE A 47 4.69 -5.91 -22.92
C ILE A 47 3.86 -6.95 -22.17
N ARG A 48 4.52 -7.83 -21.42
CA ARG A 48 3.88 -8.76 -20.50
C ARG A 48 4.50 -8.63 -19.10
N ASP A 49 3.65 -8.65 -18.10
CA ASP A 49 4.01 -8.81 -16.70
C ASP A 49 3.16 -9.93 -16.11
N MET A 50 3.77 -11.10 -15.93
CA MET A 50 3.09 -12.36 -15.57
C MET A 50 2.01 -12.72 -16.61
N ASP A 51 0.73 -12.69 -16.17
CA ASP A 51 -0.48 -12.93 -16.97
C ASP A 51 -1.07 -11.68 -17.62
N ASP A 52 -0.63 -10.50 -17.21
CA ASP A 52 -1.07 -9.22 -17.78
C ASP A 52 -0.28 -8.89 -19.06
N VAL A 53 -0.99 -8.77 -20.19
CA VAL A 53 -0.41 -8.47 -21.51
C VAL A 53 -0.97 -7.16 -22.05
N ILE A 54 -0.11 -6.31 -22.59
CA ILE A 54 -0.47 -5.12 -23.34
C ILE A 54 0.10 -5.20 -24.75
N ILE A 55 -0.76 -4.98 -25.74
CA ILE A 55 -0.40 -4.86 -27.15
C ILE A 55 -0.89 -3.52 -27.65
N LEU A 56 -0.02 -2.75 -28.32
CA LEU A 56 -0.41 -1.50 -28.97
C LEU A 56 -0.37 -1.68 -30.48
N GLY A 57 -1.41 -1.22 -31.16
CA GLY A 57 -1.54 -1.22 -32.60
C GLY A 57 -2.06 0.12 -33.11
N GLN A 58 -1.85 0.40 -34.39
CA GLN A 58 -2.27 1.67 -34.99
C GLN A 58 -3.78 1.70 -35.27
N ASP A 59 -4.37 0.59 -35.61
CA ASP A 59 -5.79 0.48 -35.96
C ASP A 59 -6.48 -0.62 -35.16
N LYS A 60 -7.80 -0.47 -35.04
CA LYS A 60 -8.66 -1.38 -34.27
C LYS A 60 -8.81 -2.74 -34.97
N GLU A 61 -8.80 -2.77 -36.29
CA GLU A 61 -8.98 -4.01 -37.04
C GLU A 61 -7.78 -4.95 -36.86
N THR A 62 -6.57 -4.42 -36.97
CA THR A 62 -5.34 -5.17 -36.69
C THR A 62 -5.31 -5.70 -35.25
N LEU A 63 -5.77 -4.88 -34.27
CA LEU A 63 -5.86 -5.33 -32.87
C LEU A 63 -6.89 -6.48 -32.72
N HIS A 64 -8.02 -6.44 -33.40
CA HIS A 64 -8.98 -7.56 -33.39
C HIS A 64 -8.40 -8.82 -34.00
N ARG A 65 -7.68 -8.72 -35.14
CA ARG A 65 -7.00 -9.88 -35.74
C ARG A 65 -5.95 -10.47 -34.80
N TRP A 66 -5.12 -9.63 -34.18
CA TRP A 66 -4.13 -10.12 -33.20
C TRP A 66 -4.79 -10.75 -31.99
N LYS A 67 -5.87 -10.14 -31.49
CA LYS A 67 -6.61 -10.73 -30.35
C LYS A 67 -7.13 -12.12 -30.70
N ALA A 68 -7.77 -12.30 -31.87
CA ALA A 68 -8.29 -13.60 -32.31
C ALA A 68 -7.15 -14.62 -32.48
N ALA A 69 -6.03 -14.22 -33.09
CA ALA A 69 -4.88 -15.10 -33.28
C ALA A 69 -4.25 -15.52 -31.93
N VAL A 70 -4.11 -14.59 -30.98
CA VAL A 70 -3.62 -14.90 -29.62
C VAL A 70 -4.60 -15.81 -28.88
N GLU A 71 -5.89 -15.60 -28.99
CA GLU A 71 -6.92 -16.44 -28.35
C GLU A 71 -6.90 -17.88 -28.88
N THR A 72 -6.76 -18.05 -30.20
CA THR A 72 -6.59 -19.38 -30.83
C THR A 72 -5.31 -20.05 -30.37
N PHE A 73 -4.17 -19.33 -30.39
CA PHE A 73 -2.89 -19.86 -29.94
C PHE A 73 -2.91 -20.30 -28.47
N LEU A 74 -3.47 -19.47 -27.59
CA LEU A 74 -3.57 -19.79 -26.15
C LEU A 74 -4.39 -21.06 -25.93
N ARG A 75 -5.51 -21.20 -26.65
CA ARG A 75 -6.41 -22.36 -26.50
C ARG A 75 -5.79 -23.64 -27.08
N GLU A 76 -5.21 -23.58 -28.26
CA GLU A 76 -4.73 -24.76 -29.00
C GLU A 76 -3.37 -25.23 -28.52
N GLU A 77 -2.43 -24.32 -28.25
CA GLU A 77 -1.05 -24.65 -27.91
C GLU A 77 -0.78 -24.65 -26.39
N LEU A 78 -1.49 -23.82 -25.65
CA LEU A 78 -1.22 -23.63 -24.22
C LEU A 78 -2.38 -24.06 -23.29
N ALA A 79 -3.50 -24.54 -23.83
CA ALA A 79 -4.69 -24.88 -23.06
C ALA A 79 -5.11 -23.78 -22.08
N LEU A 80 -4.99 -22.51 -22.49
CA LEU A 80 -5.33 -21.32 -21.73
C LEU A 80 -6.42 -20.50 -22.43
N ASP A 81 -7.24 -19.81 -21.66
CA ASP A 81 -8.28 -18.92 -22.18
C ASP A 81 -7.98 -17.45 -21.82
N LEU A 82 -8.36 -16.54 -22.73
CA LEU A 82 -8.31 -15.13 -22.47
C LEU A 82 -9.34 -14.73 -21.40
N ASN A 83 -8.90 -13.89 -20.48
CA ASN A 83 -9.80 -13.32 -19.47
C ASN A 83 -10.94 -12.52 -20.14
N SER A 84 -12.18 -12.67 -19.64
CA SER A 84 -13.36 -11.95 -20.11
C SER A 84 -13.21 -10.42 -20.03
N LYS A 85 -12.27 -9.90 -19.22
CA LYS A 85 -11.94 -8.48 -19.12
C LYS A 85 -11.01 -7.97 -20.23
N THR A 86 -10.49 -8.86 -21.09
CA THR A 86 -9.65 -8.48 -22.23
C THR A 86 -10.42 -7.56 -23.17
N SER A 87 -9.92 -6.36 -23.39
CA SER A 87 -10.62 -5.32 -24.14
C SER A 87 -9.66 -4.46 -24.97
N ILE A 88 -10.15 -4.04 -26.13
CA ILE A 88 -9.46 -3.09 -27.01
C ILE A 88 -9.99 -1.70 -26.71
N ARG A 89 -9.09 -0.76 -26.40
CA ARG A 89 -9.43 0.61 -26.01
C ARG A 89 -8.52 1.62 -26.67
N PRO A 90 -8.98 2.84 -26.97
CA PRO A 90 -8.11 3.93 -27.39
C PRO A 90 -7.10 4.30 -26.29
N VAL A 91 -5.85 4.57 -26.68
CA VAL A 91 -4.77 4.96 -25.75
C VAL A 91 -5.10 6.25 -24.98
N CYS A 92 -5.90 7.15 -25.56
CA CYS A 92 -6.35 8.38 -24.89
C CYS A 92 -7.20 8.12 -23.63
N GLN A 93 -7.82 6.94 -23.50
CA GLN A 93 -8.53 6.55 -22.28
C GLN A 93 -7.60 6.07 -21.15
N GLY A 94 -6.31 5.89 -21.45
CA GLY A 94 -5.32 5.33 -20.54
C GLY A 94 -5.42 3.82 -20.40
N VAL A 95 -4.27 3.17 -20.29
CA VAL A 95 -4.12 1.72 -20.13
C VAL A 95 -3.79 1.39 -18.68
N GLU A 96 -4.51 0.46 -18.08
CA GLU A 96 -4.20 -0.02 -16.73
C GLU A 96 -3.17 -1.15 -16.79
N PHE A 97 -2.04 -0.98 -16.09
CA PHE A 97 -0.97 -1.95 -16.01
C PHE A 97 -0.24 -1.85 -14.67
N VAL A 98 0.04 -2.97 -14.03
CA VAL A 98 0.78 -3.06 -12.76
C VAL A 98 0.31 -2.03 -11.70
N GLY A 99 -1.01 -1.87 -11.58
CA GLY A 99 -1.61 -1.00 -10.55
C GLY A 99 -1.58 0.50 -10.82
N VAL A 100 -1.10 0.92 -12.00
CA VAL A 100 -1.15 2.29 -12.50
C VAL A 100 -2.02 2.39 -13.74
N ARG A 101 -2.51 3.58 -14.05
CA ARG A 101 -3.13 3.91 -15.33
C ARG A 101 -2.20 4.87 -16.06
N ILE A 102 -1.82 4.49 -17.28
CA ILE A 102 -0.81 5.14 -18.10
C ILE A 102 -1.50 5.82 -19.28
N TRP A 103 -1.20 7.08 -19.49
CA TRP A 103 -1.55 7.87 -20.67
C TRP A 103 -0.25 8.25 -21.40
N PRO A 104 -0.31 8.71 -22.64
CA PRO A 104 0.89 9.11 -23.37
C PRO A 104 1.69 10.22 -22.67
N THR A 105 1.04 11.07 -21.89
CA THR A 105 1.63 12.25 -21.25
C THR A 105 1.88 12.08 -19.76
N HIS A 106 1.21 11.15 -19.09
CA HIS A 106 1.27 11.02 -17.64
C HIS A 106 0.84 9.65 -17.11
N MET A 107 1.16 9.37 -15.86
CA MET A 107 0.71 8.18 -15.14
C MET A 107 0.00 8.56 -13.85
N LYS A 108 -1.08 7.85 -13.52
CA LYS A 108 -1.79 7.98 -12.24
C LYS A 108 -1.97 6.63 -11.58
N LEU A 109 -1.99 6.62 -10.27
CA LEU A 109 -2.34 5.43 -9.51
C LEU A 109 -3.79 5.02 -9.75
N ARG A 110 -4.04 3.72 -9.79
CA ARG A 110 -5.38 3.13 -9.84
C ARG A 110 -6.21 3.61 -8.64
N LYS A 111 -7.52 3.86 -8.84
CA LYS A 111 -8.41 4.32 -7.76
C LYS A 111 -8.41 3.41 -6.52
N SER A 112 -8.32 2.09 -6.72
CA SER A 112 -8.21 1.11 -5.62
C SER A 112 -6.91 1.28 -4.83
N THR A 113 -5.78 1.47 -5.51
CA THR A 113 -4.48 1.73 -4.89
C THR A 113 -4.50 3.03 -4.09
N VAL A 114 -5.08 4.10 -4.63
CA VAL A 114 -5.25 5.37 -3.90
C VAL A 114 -6.09 5.19 -2.63
N ARG A 115 -7.20 4.43 -2.70
CA ARG A 115 -8.05 4.14 -1.52
C ARG A 115 -7.27 3.35 -0.46
N ARG A 116 -6.49 2.35 -0.89
CA ARG A 116 -5.63 1.55 0.00
C ARG A 116 -4.59 2.42 0.69
N ILE A 117 -3.87 3.27 -0.06
CA ILE A 117 -2.86 4.18 0.48
C ILE A 117 -3.47 5.14 1.51
N LYS A 118 -4.62 5.75 1.21
CA LYS A 118 -5.30 6.65 2.14
C LYS A 118 -5.69 5.94 3.45
N ARG A 119 -6.20 4.71 3.37
CA ARG A 119 -6.53 3.89 4.55
C ARG A 119 -5.29 3.55 5.35
N GLU A 120 -4.22 3.15 4.68
CA GLU A 120 -2.94 2.81 5.31
C GLU A 120 -2.33 4.03 6.02
N VAL A 121 -2.29 5.20 5.38
CA VAL A 121 -1.78 6.43 6.01
C VAL A 121 -2.60 6.80 7.25
N ARG A 122 -3.96 6.69 7.21
CA ARG A 122 -4.78 6.90 8.41
C ARG A 122 -4.38 5.97 9.54
N LYS A 123 -4.29 4.66 9.23
CA LYS A 123 -3.93 3.64 10.23
C LYS A 123 -2.56 3.91 10.86
N ILE A 124 -1.55 4.16 10.02
CA ILE A 124 -0.19 4.46 10.48
C ILE A 124 -0.15 5.75 11.32
N SER A 125 -0.86 6.79 10.88
CA SER A 125 -0.92 8.07 11.60
C SER A 125 -1.63 7.95 12.94
N ALA A 126 -2.70 7.17 13.01
CA ALA A 126 -3.42 6.93 14.27
C ALA A 126 -2.55 6.13 15.26
N LEU A 127 -1.87 5.06 14.81
CA LEU A 127 -0.95 4.30 15.66
C LEU A 127 0.22 5.15 16.17
N TYR A 128 0.79 6.01 15.31
CA TYR A 128 1.86 6.91 15.70
C TYR A 128 1.37 7.96 16.72
N ALA A 129 0.19 8.51 16.51
CA ALA A 129 -0.42 9.49 17.39
C ALA A 129 -0.82 8.91 18.76
N ALA A 130 -1.17 7.62 18.81
CA ALA A 130 -1.45 6.90 20.05
C ALA A 130 -0.19 6.46 20.82
N GLY A 131 1.00 6.60 20.22
CA GLY A 131 2.24 6.10 20.83
C GLY A 131 2.52 4.61 20.57
N ASP A 132 1.64 3.92 19.85
CA ASP A 132 1.75 2.49 19.55
C ASP A 132 2.75 2.17 18.42
N MET A 133 3.41 3.19 17.88
CA MET A 133 4.39 3.06 16.80
C MET A 133 5.59 3.94 17.02
N THR A 134 6.79 3.39 16.83
CA THR A 134 8.03 4.17 16.91
C THR A 134 8.14 5.17 15.76
N ARG A 135 8.85 6.28 16.00
CA ARG A 135 9.15 7.26 14.96
C ARG A 135 9.85 6.64 13.75
N GLN A 136 10.75 5.69 14.00
CA GLN A 136 11.51 5.01 12.94
C GLN A 136 10.61 4.17 12.05
N ASP A 137 9.69 3.37 12.63
CA ASP A 137 8.74 2.55 11.89
C ASP A 137 7.74 3.38 11.10
N PHE A 138 7.27 4.50 11.69
CA PHE A 138 6.44 5.47 10.99
C PHE A 138 7.13 5.97 9.72
N TYR A 139 8.35 6.50 9.84
CA TYR A 139 9.08 7.01 8.67
C TYR A 139 9.39 5.93 7.64
N ARG A 140 9.72 4.70 8.05
CA ARG A 140 9.95 3.57 7.14
C ARG A 140 8.72 3.27 6.29
N ARG A 141 7.54 3.19 6.91
CA ARG A 141 6.27 2.94 6.21
C ARG A 141 5.87 4.10 5.29
N ILE A 142 6.03 5.33 5.74
CA ILE A 142 5.77 6.52 4.91
C ILE A 142 6.74 6.61 3.73
N ALA A 143 8.02 6.26 3.91
CA ALA A 143 9.02 6.24 2.84
C ALA A 143 8.63 5.26 1.72
N SER A 144 8.10 4.08 2.06
CA SER A 144 7.56 3.13 1.07
C SER A 144 6.42 3.74 0.24
N ILE A 145 5.47 4.41 0.89
CA ILE A 145 4.38 5.11 0.21
C ILE A 145 4.91 6.24 -0.68
N ARG A 146 5.88 7.03 -0.19
CA ARG A 146 6.52 8.09 -0.99
C ARG A 146 7.23 7.55 -2.21
N GLY A 147 7.92 6.40 -2.09
CA GLY A 147 8.57 5.71 -3.21
C GLY A 147 7.56 5.39 -4.32
N LEU A 148 6.40 4.83 -3.97
CA LEU A 148 5.33 4.55 -4.94
C LEU A 148 4.78 5.82 -5.61
N LEU A 149 4.70 6.92 -4.87
CA LEU A 149 4.19 8.20 -5.38
C LEU A 149 5.20 8.98 -6.24
N LYS A 150 6.49 8.63 -6.18
CA LYS A 150 7.56 9.37 -6.89
C LYS A 150 7.40 9.32 -8.41
N HIS A 151 6.95 8.18 -8.92
CA HIS A 151 6.86 7.89 -10.36
C HIS A 151 5.47 8.18 -10.96
N THR A 152 4.56 8.79 -10.22
CA THR A 152 3.19 9.09 -10.67
C THR A 152 2.84 10.56 -10.46
N GLU A 153 1.94 11.08 -11.28
CA GLU A 153 1.35 12.40 -11.03
C GLU A 153 0.46 12.35 -9.77
N SER A 154 1.06 12.64 -8.66
CA SER A 154 0.45 12.46 -7.34
C SER A 154 0.49 13.70 -6.46
N ALA A 155 0.73 14.90 -7.00
CA ALA A 155 0.82 16.13 -6.21
C ALA A 155 -0.41 16.36 -5.32
N SER A 156 -1.62 16.28 -5.89
CA SER A 156 -2.88 16.42 -5.15
C SER A 156 -3.09 15.27 -4.13
N LEU A 157 -2.64 14.06 -4.46
CA LEU A 157 -2.71 12.95 -3.52
C LEU A 157 -1.74 13.13 -2.36
N ARG A 158 -0.50 13.56 -2.61
CA ARG A 158 0.49 13.86 -1.56
C ARG A 158 -0.04 14.93 -0.60
N TRP A 159 -0.62 15.99 -1.13
CA TRP A 159 -1.26 17.01 -0.31
C TRP A 159 -2.36 16.42 0.58
N ARG A 160 -3.29 15.63 0.02
CA ARG A 160 -4.36 14.97 0.78
C ARG A 160 -3.85 13.97 1.83
N LEU A 161 -2.74 13.29 1.57
CA LEU A 161 -2.13 12.40 2.56
C LEU A 161 -1.54 13.17 3.74
N ASN A 162 -0.95 14.35 3.50
CA ASN A 162 -0.50 15.24 4.56
C ASN A 162 -1.68 15.77 5.40
N GLU A 163 -2.80 16.11 4.78
CA GLU A 163 -4.02 16.51 5.49
C GLU A 163 -4.56 15.38 6.38
N ILE A 164 -4.60 14.15 5.87
CA ILE A 164 -5.01 12.97 6.67
C ILE A 164 -4.08 12.81 7.88
N TYR A 165 -2.77 12.91 7.69
CA TYR A 165 -1.80 12.81 8.77
C TYR A 165 -2.01 13.88 9.84
N ARG A 166 -2.15 15.15 9.44
CA ARG A 166 -2.41 16.26 10.36
C ARG A 166 -3.71 16.07 11.14
N ALA A 167 -4.78 15.65 10.46
CA ALA A 167 -6.07 15.42 11.09
C ALA A 167 -6.00 14.30 12.16
N GLU A 168 -5.25 13.23 11.93
CA GLU A 168 -5.09 12.15 12.91
C GLU A 168 -4.25 12.61 14.12
N LEU A 169 -3.20 13.42 13.91
CA LEU A 169 -2.43 14.02 15.01
C LEU A 169 -3.29 14.93 15.87
N GLU A 170 -4.14 15.77 15.24
CA GLU A 170 -5.01 16.70 15.93
C GLU A 170 -6.07 15.98 16.77
N LYS A 171 -6.66 14.91 16.23
CA LYS A 171 -7.59 14.05 16.98
C LYS A 171 -6.93 13.44 18.23
N ALA A 172 -5.68 12.97 18.10
CA ALA A 172 -4.98 12.40 19.24
C ALA A 172 -4.69 13.44 20.33
N LYS A 173 -4.25 14.64 19.95
CA LYS A 173 -4.07 15.74 20.89
C LYS A 173 -5.37 16.11 21.63
N GLN A 174 -6.48 16.23 20.88
CA GLN A 174 -7.78 16.52 21.48
C GLN A 174 -8.24 15.41 22.41
N LYS A 175 -7.95 14.16 22.10
CA LYS A 175 -8.26 13.02 22.98
C LYS A 175 -7.46 13.11 24.27
N GLN A 176 -6.15 13.37 24.21
CA GLN A 176 -5.30 13.55 25.39
C GLN A 176 -5.78 14.71 26.27
N LEU A 177 -6.08 15.86 25.68
CA LEU A 177 -6.62 17.01 26.42
C LEU A 177 -7.95 16.70 27.11
N ARG A 178 -8.83 15.90 26.49
CA ARG A 178 -10.09 15.48 27.13
C ARG A 178 -9.85 14.50 28.28
N GLU A 179 -8.91 13.57 28.12
CA GLU A 179 -8.54 12.64 29.19
C GLU A 179 -7.88 13.36 30.36
N GLU A 180 -7.02 14.34 30.12
CA GLU A 180 -6.42 15.21 31.15
C GLU A 180 -7.47 16.07 31.85
N ALA A 181 -8.44 16.64 31.10
CA ALA A 181 -9.52 17.44 31.69
C ALA A 181 -10.53 16.62 32.51
N GLN A 182 -10.65 15.31 32.25
CA GLN A 182 -11.46 14.42 33.06
C GLN A 182 -10.72 13.91 34.32
N TYR A 183 -9.41 14.07 34.37
CA TYR A 183 -8.58 13.78 35.52
C TYR A 183 -8.37 15.06 36.34
N GLU A 184 -9.45 15.69 36.88
CA GLU A 184 -9.30 16.63 37.96
C GLU A 184 -8.87 15.85 39.21
N PRO A 185 -7.69 16.14 39.80
CA PRO A 185 -7.33 15.55 41.05
C PRO A 185 -8.39 16.02 42.10
N PHE A 186 -8.98 15.08 42.78
CA PHE A 186 -9.84 15.29 43.92
C PHE A 186 -9.15 16.31 44.84
N ALA A 187 -9.58 17.57 44.80
CA ALA A 187 -9.10 18.57 45.72
C ALA A 187 -9.51 18.12 47.11
N ASP A 188 -8.53 17.70 47.84
CA ASP A 188 -8.66 17.26 49.24
C ASP A 188 -9.15 18.42 50.08
N HIS A 189 -10.48 18.52 50.26
CA HIS A 189 -11.09 19.38 51.23
C HIS A 189 -11.08 18.68 52.60
N SER A 190 -9.87 18.45 53.13
CA SER A 190 -9.73 18.02 54.52
C SER A 190 -8.90 19.03 55.29
N GLY A 191 -9.60 19.76 56.12
CA GLY A 191 -9.01 20.17 57.37
C GLY A 191 -8.78 21.66 57.61
N ALA A 192 -9.84 22.36 57.89
CA ALA A 192 -9.75 23.37 58.91
C ALA A 192 -9.73 22.69 60.26
N GLY A 193 -8.59 22.71 60.93
CA GLY A 193 -8.41 22.20 62.28
C GLY A 193 -7.31 23.02 62.95
N ASN A 194 -7.77 23.94 63.82
CA ASN A 194 -6.96 24.71 64.79
C ASN A 194 -6.05 23.83 65.63
N GLY A 195 -4.86 24.37 65.98
CA GLY A 195 -4.09 23.79 67.06
C GLY A 195 -2.67 24.35 67.18
N ASP A 196 -2.56 25.27 68.11
CA ASP A 196 -1.36 25.88 68.65
C ASP A 196 -0.14 25.02 68.87
N GLY A 197 1.08 25.63 68.82
CA GLY A 197 2.11 25.25 69.80
C GLY A 197 3.47 24.90 69.29
N ASN A 198 4.35 25.88 69.24
CA ASN A 198 5.69 25.90 69.84
C ASN A 198 6.88 25.10 69.25
N ALA A 199 7.87 25.90 68.92
CA ALA A 199 9.31 25.76 69.20
C ALA A 199 10.16 24.68 68.53
N GLY A 200 11.15 25.14 67.78
CA GLY A 200 12.53 24.82 68.12
C GLY A 200 13.37 24.08 67.10
N THR A 201 14.47 24.72 66.72
CA THR A 201 15.74 24.16 66.21
C THR A 201 15.69 23.53 64.82
N GLY A 202 16.29 24.06 63.79
CA GLY A 202 17.75 24.37 63.65
C GLY A 202 18.48 23.17 63.08
N TYR A 203 18.85 23.22 61.85
CA TYR A 203 20.16 22.70 61.27
C TYR A 203 20.11 22.79 59.75
N GLN A 204 20.82 23.76 59.15
CA GLN A 204 21.96 23.71 58.25
C GLN A 204 21.87 22.70 57.09
N ASP A 205 21.68 23.18 55.89
CA ASP A 205 22.66 23.56 54.85
C ASP A 205 23.75 22.53 54.55
N HIS A 206 23.70 21.95 53.38
CA HIS A 206 24.79 21.52 52.51
C HIS A 206 24.18 21.31 51.13
N GLY A 207 24.37 22.16 50.15
CA GLY A 207 25.61 22.48 49.51
C GLY A 207 25.87 21.50 48.35
N ASN A 208 25.30 21.79 47.15
CA ASN A 208 26.00 21.87 45.82
C ASN A 208 27.15 20.87 45.53
N PRO A 209 27.64 20.69 44.30
CA PRO A 209 27.31 21.27 42.98
C PRO A 209 27.41 20.29 41.78
N ALA A 210 26.94 20.80 40.65
CA ALA A 210 27.45 20.74 39.30
C ALA A 210 28.26 19.51 38.80
N CYS A 211 27.86 18.99 37.63
CA CYS A 211 28.79 18.72 36.56
C CYS A 211 28.20 19.01 35.21
N ARG A 212 28.87 19.88 34.52
CA ARG A 212 28.87 20.24 33.11
C ARG A 212 29.52 19.11 32.29
N ALA A 213 29.11 19.09 31.02
CA ALA A 213 29.92 18.82 29.82
C ALA A 213 30.31 17.37 29.50
N GLY A 214 30.03 17.03 28.31
CA GLY A 214 30.43 15.90 27.50
C GLY A 214 29.48 15.79 26.32
#